data_766b5561e7f1c40fdc68201df5997bc1
#
_entry.id   766b5561e7f1c40fdc68201df5997bc1
#
_cell.length_a   1.000
_cell.length_b   1.000
_cell.length_c   1.000
_cell.angle_alpha   90.00
_cell.angle_beta   90.00
_cell.angle_gamma   90.00
#
_symmetry.space_group_name_H-M   'P 1'
#
loop_
_entity.id
_entity.type
_entity.pdbx_description
1 polymer ?
#
loop_
_entity_poly.entity_id
_entity_poly.type
_entity_poly.pdbx_seq_one_letter_code
_entity_poly.pdbx_strand_id
1 'polypeptide(L)'
;MKVQRQSLDNILLSNVCEIRFLRKIPVAGKAATRRMWCTKSYDLLTSTNGKVSLNYRAPTNPKKVNESSDNILIVWDVFMQDYRAISMLECELIQQLPADDTFWQFFNDNLYNMTADQKAAFMNS
;
A
#
# COMPACT_ATOMS: atom_id res chain seq x y z
N MET A 1 5.43 12.98 -6.71
CA MET A 1 5.66 14.08 -5.74
C MET A 1 6.13 13.48 -4.42
N LYS A 2 7.26 13.92 -3.91
CA LYS A 2 7.74 13.46 -2.61
C LYS A 2 6.75 13.86 -1.52
N VAL A 3 6.56 12.98 -0.54
CA VAL A 3 5.58 13.16 0.51
C VAL A 3 6.21 12.90 1.87
N GLN A 4 5.82 13.68 2.87
CA GLN A 4 6.27 13.49 4.24
C GLN A 4 5.39 12.45 4.94
N ARG A 5 5.96 11.79 5.97
CA ARG A 5 5.28 10.74 6.71
C ARG A 5 3.91 11.17 7.23
N GLN A 6 3.85 12.33 7.90
CA GLN A 6 2.59 12.80 8.50
C GLN A 6 1.51 13.05 7.45
N SER A 7 1.89 13.64 6.33
CA SER A 7 0.96 13.92 5.23
C SER A 7 0.44 12.63 4.61
N LEU A 8 1.33 11.67 4.35
CA LEU A 8 0.94 10.40 3.77
C LEU A 8 0.06 9.60 4.73
N ASP A 9 0.41 9.58 6.02
CA ASP A 9 -0.39 8.90 7.04
C ASP A 9 -1.83 9.40 7.05
N ASN A 10 -2.01 10.72 7.03
CA ASN A 10 -3.35 11.33 6.98
C ASN A 10 -4.10 10.99 5.69
N ILE A 11 -3.42 11.03 4.55
CA ILE A 11 -4.03 10.70 3.26
C ILE A 11 -4.50 9.25 3.23
N LEU A 12 -3.69 8.33 3.73
CA LEU A 12 -3.98 6.90 3.72
C LEU A 12 -5.20 6.51 4.57
N LEU A 13 -5.57 7.34 5.54
CA LEU A 13 -6.75 7.05 6.38
C LEU A 13 -8.06 7.06 5.60
N SER A 14 -8.12 7.80 4.49
CA SER A 14 -9.34 7.92 3.67
C SER A 14 -9.09 7.71 2.18
N ASN A 15 -7.90 7.26 1.80
CA ASN A 15 -7.54 7.04 0.40
C ASN A 15 -6.75 5.76 0.24
N VAL A 16 -6.79 5.21 -0.98
CA VAL A 16 -5.85 4.18 -1.43
C VAL A 16 -4.83 4.87 -2.32
N CYS A 17 -3.57 4.66 -2.04
CA CYS A 17 -2.50 5.40 -2.69
C CYS A 17 -1.56 4.47 -3.45
N GLU A 18 -1.13 4.94 -4.62
CA GLU A 18 0.02 4.39 -5.32
C GLU A 18 1.24 5.17 -4.88
N ILE A 19 2.23 4.48 -4.31
CA ILE A 19 3.47 5.09 -3.82
C ILE A 19 4.68 4.37 -4.39
N ARG A 20 5.81 5.07 -4.38
CA ARG A 20 7.11 4.50 -4.68
C ARG A 20 8.11 5.01 -3.65
N PHE A 21 8.96 4.13 -3.16
CA PHE A 21 9.96 4.49 -2.15
C PHE A 21 11.24 3.72 -2.36
N LEU A 22 12.34 4.25 -1.82
CA LEU A 22 13.65 3.59 -1.89
C LEU A 22 13.68 2.43 -0.89
N ARG A 23 14.12 1.25 -1.35
CA ARG A 23 14.28 0.10 -0.45
C ARG A 23 15.35 0.43 0.58
N LYS A 24 15.04 0.17 1.85
CA LYS A 24 16.01 0.38 2.93
C LYS A 24 17.17 -0.62 2.83
N ILE A 25 16.87 -1.85 2.41
CA ILE A 25 17.86 -2.91 2.23
C ILE A 25 17.80 -3.35 0.78
N PRO A 26 18.91 -3.23 0.02
CA PRO A 26 18.96 -3.71 -1.35
C PRO A 26 18.66 -5.21 -1.44
N VAL A 27 17.91 -5.60 -2.47
CA VAL A 27 17.58 -6.99 -2.75
C VAL A 27 18.14 -7.35 -4.12
N ALA A 28 18.93 -8.42 -4.17
CA ALA A 28 19.55 -8.88 -5.40
C ALA A 28 18.47 -9.21 -6.45
N GLY A 29 18.70 -8.76 -7.69
CA GLY A 29 17.78 -8.99 -8.80
C GLY A 29 16.55 -8.10 -8.80
N LYS A 30 16.43 -7.15 -7.86
CA LYS A 30 15.29 -6.23 -7.79
C LYS A 30 15.74 -4.78 -7.93
N ALA A 31 14.83 -3.91 -8.39
CA ALA A 31 15.09 -2.48 -8.51
C ALA A 31 15.40 -1.86 -7.13
N ALA A 32 16.12 -0.74 -7.14
CA ALA A 32 16.41 0.00 -5.90
C ALA A 32 15.14 0.54 -5.24
N THR A 33 14.10 0.84 -6.03
CA THR A 33 12.83 1.33 -5.55
C THR A 33 11.77 0.22 -5.54
N ARG A 34 10.77 0.40 -4.70
CA ARG A 34 9.58 -0.44 -4.65
C ARG A 34 8.33 0.41 -4.83
N ARG A 35 7.39 -0.11 -5.60
CA ARG A 35 6.13 0.55 -5.90
C ARG A 35 4.98 -0.29 -5.36
N MET A 36 3.96 0.34 -4.78
CA MET A 36 2.82 -0.40 -4.26
C MET A 36 1.55 0.44 -4.26
N TRP A 37 0.41 -0.26 -4.27
CA TRP A 37 -0.88 0.27 -3.89
C TRP A 37 -1.14 -0.09 -2.43
N CYS A 38 -1.48 0.89 -1.61
CA CYS A 38 -1.66 0.65 -0.18
C CYS A 38 -2.70 1.58 0.43
N THR A 39 -3.18 1.21 1.61
CA THR A 39 -4.15 2.02 2.35
C THR A 39 -4.05 1.76 3.86
N LYS A 40 -4.55 2.72 4.63
CA LYS A 40 -4.82 2.58 6.06
C LYS A 40 -6.30 2.82 6.36
N SER A 41 -7.17 2.84 5.34
CA SER A 41 -8.59 3.06 5.52
C SER A 41 -9.25 1.84 6.17
N TYR A 42 -9.52 1.94 7.46
CA TYR A 42 -10.16 0.88 8.21
C TYR A 42 -11.56 0.57 7.66
N ASP A 43 -12.31 1.59 7.28
CA ASP A 43 -13.66 1.40 6.73
C ASP A 43 -13.63 0.61 5.43
N LEU A 44 -12.69 0.93 4.53
CA LEU A 44 -12.53 0.19 3.27
C LEU A 44 -12.12 -1.25 3.55
N LEU A 45 -11.10 -1.44 4.39
CA LEU A 45 -10.52 -2.76 4.67
C LEU A 45 -11.50 -3.69 5.36
N THR A 46 -12.32 -3.18 6.27
CA THR A 46 -13.29 -3.99 7.03
C THR A 46 -14.62 -4.15 6.32
N SER A 47 -14.82 -3.48 5.18
CA SER A 47 -16.02 -3.67 4.35
C SER A 47 -16.04 -5.10 3.79
N THR A 48 -17.21 -5.53 3.31
CA THR A 48 -17.35 -6.84 2.66
C THR A 48 -16.37 -6.96 1.48
N ASN A 49 -16.30 -5.93 0.63
CA ASN A 49 -15.35 -5.93 -0.50
C ASN A 49 -13.90 -5.95 -0.04
N GLY A 50 -13.56 -5.25 1.03
CA GLY A 50 -12.21 -5.25 1.59
C GLY A 50 -11.78 -6.63 2.05
N LYS A 51 -12.68 -7.34 2.73
CA LYS A 51 -12.40 -8.70 3.21
C LYS A 51 -12.29 -9.71 2.08
N VAL A 52 -13.12 -9.56 1.03
CA VAL A 52 -13.14 -10.49 -0.11
C VAL A 52 -12.06 -10.16 -1.12
N SER A 53 -12.02 -8.92 -1.62
CA SER A 53 -11.16 -8.54 -2.74
C SER A 53 -9.74 -8.19 -2.31
N LEU A 54 -9.55 -7.65 -1.11
CA LEU A 54 -8.23 -7.33 -0.57
C LEU A 54 -7.75 -8.36 0.45
N ASN A 55 -8.58 -9.36 0.72
CA ASN A 55 -8.28 -10.43 1.69
C ASN A 55 -7.90 -9.88 3.07
N TYR A 56 -8.53 -8.77 3.47
CA TYR A 56 -8.16 -8.11 4.71
C TYR A 56 -8.41 -8.99 5.93
N ARG A 57 -7.45 -9.01 6.83
CA ARG A 57 -7.51 -9.70 8.13
C ARG A 57 -7.01 -8.75 9.20
N ALA A 58 -7.70 -8.75 10.34
CA ALA A 58 -7.21 -8.02 11.50
C ALA A 58 -5.84 -8.57 11.92
N PRO A 59 -4.94 -7.72 12.44
CA PRO A 59 -3.62 -8.18 12.86
C PRO A 59 -3.74 -9.16 14.03
N THR A 60 -3.08 -10.32 13.90
CA THR A 60 -3.01 -11.32 14.99
C THR A 60 -1.92 -10.98 15.98
N ASN A 61 -0.94 -10.17 15.58
CA ASN A 61 0.15 -9.70 16.44
C ASN A 61 0.20 -8.17 16.38
N PRO A 62 -0.23 -7.46 17.43
CA PRO A 62 -0.23 -5.99 17.44
C PRO A 62 1.14 -5.38 17.18
N LYS A 63 2.24 -6.09 17.47
CA LYS A 63 3.58 -5.59 17.22
C LYS A 63 3.90 -5.46 15.73
N LYS A 64 3.21 -6.22 14.86
CA LYS A 64 3.40 -6.13 13.41
C LYS A 64 2.87 -4.83 12.81
N VAL A 65 1.98 -4.15 13.51
CA VAL A 65 1.37 -2.90 13.06
C VAL A 65 1.81 -1.72 13.92
N ASN A 66 2.81 -1.93 14.77
CA ASN A 66 3.34 -0.87 15.63
C ASN A 66 4.39 -0.07 14.89
N GLU A 67 4.09 1.20 14.65
CA GLU A 67 5.00 2.13 13.98
C GLU A 67 5.96 2.73 14.99
N SER A 68 7.05 2.00 15.29
CA SER A 68 8.01 2.37 16.31
C SER A 68 9.05 3.39 15.86
N SER A 69 9.02 3.81 14.58
CA SER A 69 9.97 4.75 14.00
C SER A 69 9.24 5.79 13.15
N ASP A 70 9.70 7.04 13.21
CA ASP A 70 9.17 8.13 12.39
C ASP A 70 9.45 7.94 10.90
N ASN A 71 10.31 7.00 10.53
CA ASN A 71 10.66 6.73 9.15
C ASN A 71 9.88 5.55 8.55
N ILE A 72 8.93 5.00 9.29
CA ILE A 72 8.17 3.82 8.86
C ILE A 72 6.68 4.07 9.01
N LEU A 73 5.91 3.66 8.00
CA LEU A 73 4.46 3.51 8.09
C LEU A 73 4.10 2.04 7.86
N ILE A 74 3.12 1.57 8.62
CA ILE A 74 2.56 0.23 8.43
C ILE A 74 1.25 0.37 7.65
N VAL A 75 1.17 -0.28 6.50
CA VAL A 75 0.04 -0.16 5.58
C VAL A 75 -0.44 -1.53 5.13
N TRP A 76 -1.66 -1.58 4.59
CA TRP A 76 -2.13 -2.78 3.90
C TRP A 76 -1.73 -2.70 2.43
N ASP A 77 -0.93 -3.67 1.98
CA ASP A 77 -0.49 -3.78 0.60
C ASP A 77 -1.56 -4.51 -0.21
N VAL A 78 -2.13 -3.83 -1.20
CA VAL A 78 -3.24 -4.35 -2.00
C VAL A 78 -2.85 -5.60 -2.79
N PHE A 79 -1.65 -5.63 -3.36
CA PHE A 79 -1.21 -6.78 -4.17
C PHE A 79 -0.72 -7.95 -3.32
N MET A 80 0.03 -7.66 -2.27
CA MET A 80 0.55 -8.70 -1.40
C MET A 80 -0.48 -9.20 -0.41
N GLN A 81 -1.57 -8.46 -0.23
CA GLN A 81 -2.67 -8.80 0.67
C GLN A 81 -2.18 -9.09 2.10
N ASP A 82 -1.38 -8.18 2.61
CA ASP A 82 -0.80 -8.28 3.95
C ASP A 82 -0.34 -6.90 4.41
N TYR A 83 -0.07 -6.78 5.71
CA TYR A 83 0.57 -5.59 6.25
C TYR A 83 2.03 -5.51 5.79
N ARG A 84 2.46 -4.28 5.49
CA ARG A 84 3.85 -4.01 5.12
C ARG A 84 4.33 -2.73 5.80
N ALA A 85 5.57 -2.77 6.26
CA ALA A 85 6.27 -1.58 6.71
C ALA A 85 6.90 -0.92 5.49
N ILE A 86 6.56 0.35 5.26
CA ILE A 86 7.17 1.11 4.17
C ILE A 86 8.16 2.11 4.74
N SER A 87 9.30 2.24 4.05
CA SER A 87 10.28 3.26 4.37
C SER A 87 9.82 4.60 3.81
N MET A 88 9.93 5.67 4.61
CA MET A 88 9.65 7.02 4.12
C MET A 88 10.83 7.64 3.38
N LEU A 89 11.92 6.88 3.21
CA LEU A 89 13.08 7.34 2.47
C LEU A 89 12.75 7.49 0.99
N GLU A 90 12.87 8.72 0.49
CA GLU A 90 12.55 9.05 -0.89
C GLU A 90 11.14 8.61 -1.30
N CYS A 91 10.19 8.67 -0.35
CA CYS A 91 8.82 8.27 -0.62
C CYS A 91 8.12 9.27 -1.53
N GLU A 92 7.51 8.73 -2.58
CA GLU A 92 6.82 9.50 -3.60
C GLU A 92 5.36 9.07 -3.67
N LEU A 93 4.45 10.03 -3.56
CA LEU A 93 3.03 9.80 -3.80
C LEU A 93 2.77 9.99 -5.30
N ILE A 94 2.37 8.91 -5.97
CA ILE A 94 2.14 8.93 -7.42
C ILE A 94 0.70 9.26 -7.72
N GLN A 95 -0.24 8.60 -7.01
CA GLN A 95 -1.66 8.84 -7.22
C GLN A 95 -2.43 8.46 -5.96
N GLN A 96 -3.57 9.10 -5.73
CA GLN A 96 -4.46 8.77 -4.62
C GLN A 96 -5.89 8.70 -5.12
N LEU A 97 -6.63 7.74 -4.58
CA LEU A 97 -8.04 7.53 -4.89
C LEU A 97 -8.84 7.49 -3.59
N PRO A 98 -9.99 8.14 -3.51
CA PRO A 98 -10.84 8.00 -2.33
C PRO A 98 -11.11 6.53 -2.02
N ALA A 99 -11.08 6.17 -0.74
CA ALA A 99 -11.29 4.80 -0.28
C ALA A 99 -12.79 4.49 -0.20
N ASP A 100 -13.45 4.51 -1.33
CA ASP A 100 -14.89 4.29 -1.51
C ASP A 100 -15.12 3.60 -2.87
N ASP A 101 -16.29 3.80 -3.45
CA ASP A 101 -16.64 3.21 -4.75
C ASP A 101 -15.70 3.68 -5.87
N THR A 102 -15.08 4.85 -5.74
CA THR A 102 -14.08 5.32 -6.70
C THR A 102 -12.91 4.35 -6.80
N PHE A 103 -12.40 3.91 -5.65
CA PHE A 103 -11.33 2.90 -5.63
C PHE A 103 -11.82 1.57 -6.20
N TRP A 104 -13.01 1.11 -5.81
CA TRP A 104 -13.50 -0.20 -6.26
C TRP A 104 -13.70 -0.24 -7.77
N GLN A 105 -14.18 0.85 -8.36
CA GLN A 105 -14.30 0.91 -9.81
C GLN A 105 -12.93 0.86 -10.48
N PHE A 106 -11.98 1.63 -10.00
CA PHE A 106 -10.61 1.60 -10.50
C PHE A 106 -9.98 0.21 -10.31
N PHE A 107 -10.18 -0.40 -9.16
CA PHE A 107 -9.68 -1.73 -8.85
C PHE A 107 -10.21 -2.77 -9.84
N ASN A 108 -11.50 -2.77 -10.08
CA ASN A 108 -12.12 -3.72 -10.99
C ASN A 108 -11.66 -3.51 -12.44
N ASP A 109 -11.47 -2.27 -12.84
CA ASP A 109 -11.10 -1.92 -14.22
C ASP A 109 -9.59 -2.12 -14.49
N ASN A 110 -8.74 -1.98 -13.49
CA ASN A 110 -7.29 -1.89 -13.71
C ASN A 110 -6.45 -2.89 -12.91
N LEU A 111 -6.87 -3.28 -11.71
CA LEU A 111 -6.03 -4.07 -10.82
C LEU A 111 -6.48 -5.53 -10.70
N TYR A 112 -7.77 -5.79 -10.79
CA TYR A 112 -8.34 -7.10 -10.52
C TYR A 112 -7.78 -8.18 -11.46
N ASN A 113 -7.62 -7.85 -12.74
CA ASN A 113 -7.18 -8.80 -13.77
C ASN A 113 -5.67 -8.82 -13.99
N MET A 114 -4.89 -8.10 -13.19
CA MET A 114 -3.43 -8.14 -13.32
C MET A 114 -2.91 -9.54 -12.99
N THR A 115 -2.03 -10.04 -13.85
CA THR A 115 -1.36 -11.32 -13.63
C THR A 115 -0.30 -11.18 -12.53
N ALA A 116 0.15 -12.32 -11.99
CA ALA A 116 1.25 -12.32 -11.00
C ALA A 116 2.50 -11.64 -11.57
N ASP A 117 2.82 -11.87 -12.85
CA ASP A 117 3.98 -11.25 -13.49
C ASP A 117 3.81 -9.73 -13.65
N GLN A 118 2.62 -9.28 -13.99
CA GLN A 118 2.31 -7.85 -14.09
C GLN A 118 2.42 -7.16 -12.72
N LYS A 119 1.92 -7.79 -11.67
CA LYS A 119 2.04 -7.27 -10.30
C LYS A 119 3.49 -7.20 -9.86
N ALA A 120 4.29 -8.24 -10.15
CA ALA A 120 5.70 -8.27 -9.81
C ALA A 120 6.47 -7.17 -10.55
N ALA A 121 6.20 -6.97 -11.84
CA ALA A 121 6.82 -5.91 -12.62
C ALA A 121 6.47 -4.52 -12.05
N PHE A 122 5.22 -4.32 -11.66
CA PHE A 122 4.77 -3.08 -11.02
C PHE A 122 5.52 -2.83 -9.71
N MET A 123 5.59 -3.84 -8.84
CA MET A 123 6.21 -3.69 -7.52
C MET A 123 7.72 -3.44 -7.57
N ASN A 124 8.37 -3.85 -8.65
CA ASN A 124 9.82 -3.72 -8.83
C ASN A 124 10.22 -2.55 -9.73
N SER A 125 9.33 -1.64 -9.98
CA SER A 125 9.61 -0.49 -10.85
C SER A 125 10.06 0.78 -10.13
#